data_fa5e3b76eb37f40d1df72adeef43a07e
#
_entry.id   fa5e3b76eb37f40d1df72adeef43a07e
#
_cell.length_a   1.000
_cell.length_b   1.000
_cell.length_c   1.000
_cell.angle_alpha   90.00
_cell.angle_beta   90.00
_cell.angle_gamma   90.00
#
_symmetry.space_group_name_H-M   'P 1'
#
loop_
_entity.id
_entity.type
_entity.pdbx_description
1 polymer ?
#
loop_
_entity_poly.entity_id
_entity_poly.type
_entity_poly.pdbx_seq_one_letter_code
_entity_poly.pdbx_strand_id
1 'polypeptide(L)'
;MKNILSIDGGGIRGIIPLACLIELEKIEGRPSREIFDMVAGTSTGAVIAAGLALGMSARGLMAIYRNLAESAFQSLPFWKVALNLGNHRYSSEFVSKTLDQMGADREINSLPIDILITGKNTVTSRIDFFVRDSEGNASVWGRLPLKDAVLASTAVPTYFPAHSATLDGKTHTWVDGGVGVSGNPCYQVAVEAIHYSAGAYPPGDTRMLSFGTGRTPHPIDAHKASFLQWGEWALGEMLEDASDWQSFMTRLEYDGSGRIDFRRYDLDLAPDVMDQLGVEVPPGKDVTNIGLDDVWAVDFLQDIGRAFARRINFDDPNGLFMPSVMGGSPPLF
;
A
#
# COMPACT_ATOMS: atom_id res chain seq x y z
N MET A 1 22.80 6.69 7.76
CA MET A 1 21.36 7.03 7.71
C MET A 1 20.57 5.80 7.35
N LYS A 2 19.54 5.47 8.10
CA LYS A 2 18.60 4.38 7.84
C LYS A 2 17.46 4.85 6.95
N ASN A 3 17.04 4.01 6.01
CA ASN A 3 15.98 4.36 5.08
C ASN A 3 14.78 3.42 5.22
N ILE A 4 13.60 3.99 5.36
CA ILE A 4 12.32 3.30 5.47
C ILE A 4 11.49 3.62 4.23
N LEU A 5 10.81 2.62 3.68
CA LEU A 5 9.81 2.76 2.64
C LEU A 5 8.43 2.41 3.20
N SER A 6 7.44 3.26 2.98
CA SER A 6 6.03 3.00 3.29
C SER A 6 5.19 3.12 2.03
N ILE A 7 4.34 2.13 1.74
CA ILE A 7 3.50 2.10 0.55
C ILE A 7 2.04 1.83 0.95
N ASP A 8 1.15 2.72 0.50
CA ASP A 8 -0.27 2.63 0.78
C ASP A 8 -0.96 1.45 0.07
N GLY A 9 -2.10 1.07 0.59
CA GLY A 9 -3.10 0.28 -0.12
C GLY A 9 -3.78 1.08 -1.23
N GLY A 10 -4.37 0.39 -2.21
CA GLY A 10 -5.08 1.07 -3.29
C GLY A 10 -5.34 0.21 -4.53
N GLY A 11 -5.37 -1.11 -4.38
CA GLY A 11 -5.67 -2.03 -5.48
C GLY A 11 -4.74 -1.82 -6.67
N ILE A 12 -5.29 -1.73 -7.87
CA ILE A 12 -4.54 -1.55 -9.13
C ILE A 12 -3.68 -0.27 -9.14
N ARG A 13 -4.04 0.75 -8.34
CA ARG A 13 -3.33 2.03 -8.29
C ARG A 13 -1.91 1.91 -7.71
N GLY A 14 -1.52 0.74 -7.14
CA GLY A 14 -0.14 0.40 -6.76
C GLY A 14 0.89 0.50 -7.88
N ILE A 15 0.45 0.61 -9.14
CA ILE A 15 1.28 0.91 -10.30
C ILE A 15 1.97 2.27 -10.16
N ILE A 16 1.33 3.27 -9.54
CA ILE A 16 1.89 4.62 -9.34
C ILE A 16 3.17 4.56 -8.48
N PRO A 17 3.14 4.04 -7.23
CA PRO A 17 4.35 3.93 -6.42
C PRO A 17 5.43 3.04 -7.06
N LEU A 18 5.06 1.98 -7.78
CA LEU A 18 6.05 1.17 -8.51
C LEU A 18 6.77 1.97 -9.59
N ALA A 19 6.07 2.85 -10.32
CA ALA A 19 6.70 3.72 -11.30
C ALA A 19 7.66 4.72 -10.65
N CYS A 20 7.31 5.25 -9.48
CA CYS A 20 8.20 6.11 -8.68
C CYS A 20 9.45 5.35 -8.19
N LEU A 21 9.29 4.12 -7.73
CA LEU A 21 10.41 3.29 -7.28
C LEU A 21 11.35 2.92 -8.44
N ILE A 22 10.83 2.68 -9.65
CA ILE A 22 11.66 2.46 -10.85
C ILE A 22 12.54 3.68 -11.13
N GLU A 23 12.00 4.89 -10.98
CA GLU A 23 12.79 6.11 -11.19
C GLU A 23 13.81 6.33 -10.08
N LEU A 24 13.42 6.07 -8.81
CA LEU A 24 14.34 6.11 -7.69
C LEU A 24 15.52 5.13 -7.86
N GLU A 25 15.26 3.87 -8.27
CA GLU A 25 16.31 2.87 -8.55
C GLU A 25 17.28 3.34 -9.65
N LYS A 26 16.79 4.07 -10.66
CA LYS A 26 17.66 4.65 -11.71
C LYS A 26 18.55 5.77 -11.18
N ILE A 27 17.98 6.66 -10.35
CA ILE A 27 18.71 7.80 -9.76
C ILE A 27 19.78 7.27 -8.80
N GLU A 28 19.43 6.35 -7.93
CA GLU A 28 20.34 5.74 -6.95
C GLU A 28 21.36 4.75 -7.58
N GLY A 29 21.08 4.24 -8.77
CA GLY A 29 21.91 3.24 -9.46
C GLY A 29 21.94 1.88 -8.79
N ARG A 30 21.00 1.57 -7.91
CA ARG A 30 20.91 0.32 -7.14
C ARG A 30 19.45 -0.07 -6.90
N PRO A 31 19.16 -1.36 -6.67
CA PRO A 31 17.80 -1.82 -6.44
C PRO A 31 17.26 -1.37 -5.06
N SER A 32 15.95 -1.25 -4.93
CA SER A 32 15.27 -0.76 -3.73
C SER A 32 15.66 -1.51 -2.45
N ARG A 33 15.93 -2.83 -2.52
CA ARG A 33 16.40 -3.61 -1.35
C ARG A 33 17.76 -3.15 -0.80
N GLU A 34 18.54 -2.42 -1.59
CA GLU A 34 19.84 -1.86 -1.17
C GLU A 34 19.73 -0.38 -0.76
N ILE A 35 18.58 0.23 -1.05
CA ILE A 35 18.23 1.59 -0.68
C ILE A 35 17.57 1.61 0.70
N PHE A 36 16.65 0.65 0.94
CA PHE A 36 15.82 0.63 2.13
C PHE A 36 16.24 -0.47 3.12
N ASP A 37 16.31 -0.12 4.40
CA ASP A 37 16.55 -1.04 5.52
C ASP A 37 15.25 -1.69 6.00
N MET A 38 14.12 -0.97 5.89
CA MET A 38 12.78 -1.44 6.23
C MET A 38 11.78 -1.07 5.14
N VAL A 39 10.87 -1.98 4.84
CA VAL A 39 9.77 -1.74 3.92
C VAL A 39 8.43 -2.02 4.59
N ALA A 40 7.45 -1.15 4.40
CA ALA A 40 6.10 -1.32 4.92
C ALA A 40 5.06 -1.22 3.82
N GLY A 41 3.97 -1.98 3.96
CA GLY A 41 2.89 -1.93 2.98
C GLY A 41 1.58 -2.48 3.50
N THR A 42 0.49 -1.96 2.96
CA THR A 42 -0.87 -2.44 3.17
C THR A 42 -1.46 -2.84 1.82
N SER A 43 -2.21 -3.96 1.75
CA SER A 43 -2.92 -4.37 0.54
C SER A 43 -1.95 -4.49 -0.65
N THR A 44 -2.16 -3.74 -1.71
CA THR A 44 -1.24 -3.64 -2.85
C THR A 44 0.18 -3.26 -2.43
N GLY A 45 0.32 -2.35 -1.47
CA GLY A 45 1.61 -1.97 -0.88
C GLY A 45 2.32 -3.15 -0.21
N ALA A 46 1.57 -4.10 0.39
CA ALA A 46 2.13 -5.31 0.98
C ALA A 46 2.74 -6.24 -0.08
N VAL A 47 2.10 -6.36 -1.26
CA VAL A 47 2.67 -7.12 -2.40
C VAL A 47 4.00 -6.52 -2.85
N ILE A 48 4.05 -5.19 -2.96
CA ILE A 48 5.26 -4.48 -3.39
C ILE A 48 6.35 -4.63 -2.31
N ALA A 49 6.03 -4.37 -1.04
CA ALA A 49 6.97 -4.50 0.08
C ALA A 49 7.54 -5.93 0.17
N ALA A 50 6.70 -6.95 0.04
CA ALA A 50 7.13 -8.35 0.03
C ALA A 50 8.11 -8.64 -1.12
N GLY A 51 7.80 -8.20 -2.33
CA GLY A 51 8.69 -8.40 -3.47
C GLY A 51 10.04 -7.71 -3.32
N LEU A 52 10.06 -6.49 -2.80
CA LEU A 52 11.31 -5.78 -2.49
C LEU A 52 12.11 -6.51 -1.40
N ALA A 53 11.46 -6.97 -0.33
CA ALA A 53 12.10 -7.73 0.74
C ALA A 53 12.67 -9.08 0.23
N LEU A 54 12.04 -9.67 -0.79
CA LEU A 54 12.55 -10.88 -1.48
C LEU A 54 13.69 -10.59 -2.48
N GLY A 55 14.04 -9.32 -2.66
CA GLY A 55 15.18 -8.91 -3.48
C GLY A 55 14.83 -8.58 -4.93
N MET A 56 13.56 -8.44 -5.26
CA MET A 56 13.14 -8.04 -6.60
C MET A 56 13.40 -6.56 -6.84
N SER A 57 13.71 -6.19 -8.09
CA SER A 57 13.73 -4.77 -8.47
C SER A 57 12.32 -4.24 -8.71
N ALA A 58 12.13 -2.93 -8.58
CA ALA A 58 10.85 -2.29 -8.87
C ALA A 58 10.37 -2.56 -10.32
N ARG A 59 11.29 -2.64 -11.28
CA ARG A 59 10.97 -3.01 -12.67
C ARG A 59 10.47 -4.45 -12.79
N GLY A 60 11.10 -5.39 -12.10
CA GLY A 60 10.66 -6.80 -12.07
C GLY A 60 9.26 -6.92 -11.43
N LEU A 61 9.05 -6.20 -10.33
CA LEU A 61 7.74 -6.12 -9.66
C LEU A 61 6.66 -5.49 -10.55
N MET A 62 6.97 -4.45 -11.32
CA MET A 62 6.03 -3.84 -12.26
C MET A 62 5.50 -4.87 -13.27
N ALA A 63 6.38 -5.72 -13.82
CA ALA A 63 5.97 -6.76 -14.76
C ALA A 63 5.04 -7.80 -14.11
N ILE A 64 5.38 -8.25 -12.89
CA ILE A 64 4.54 -9.18 -12.13
C ILE A 64 3.21 -8.52 -11.76
N TYR A 65 3.27 -7.26 -11.30
CA TYR A 65 2.09 -6.53 -10.86
C TYR A 65 1.08 -6.30 -11.99
N ARG A 66 1.54 -6.01 -13.21
CA ARG A 66 0.67 -5.90 -14.39
C ARG A 66 -0.04 -7.21 -14.68
N ASN A 67 0.68 -8.33 -14.69
CA ASN A 67 0.07 -9.65 -14.85
C ASN A 67 -0.90 -9.97 -13.71
N LEU A 68 -0.56 -9.59 -12.47
CA LEU A 68 -1.42 -9.77 -11.30
C LEU A 68 -2.72 -8.96 -11.45
N ALA A 69 -2.62 -7.69 -11.85
CA ALA A 69 -3.78 -6.82 -12.05
C ALA A 69 -4.73 -7.37 -13.11
N GLU A 70 -4.21 -7.82 -14.25
CA GLU A 70 -5.01 -8.39 -15.35
C GLU A 70 -5.64 -9.73 -14.99
N SER A 71 -5.01 -10.53 -14.14
CA SER A 71 -5.44 -11.91 -13.84
C SER A 71 -6.21 -12.04 -12.52
N ALA A 72 -5.84 -11.27 -11.48
CA ALA A 72 -6.51 -11.32 -10.17
C ALA A 72 -7.93 -10.75 -10.22
N PHE A 73 -8.16 -9.74 -11.07
CA PHE A 73 -9.46 -9.11 -11.23
C PHE A 73 -10.32 -9.72 -12.36
N GLN A 74 -10.00 -10.94 -12.81
CA GLN A 74 -10.92 -11.70 -13.65
C GLN A 74 -12.10 -12.16 -12.78
N SER A 75 -13.30 -11.63 -13.09
CA SER A 75 -14.52 -11.96 -12.37
C SER A 75 -14.80 -13.46 -12.40
N LEU A 76 -15.20 -14.01 -11.27
CA LEU A 76 -15.70 -15.38 -11.20
C LEU A 76 -16.90 -15.52 -12.15
N PRO A 77 -17.08 -16.66 -12.84
CA PRO A 77 -18.24 -16.91 -13.66
C PRO A 77 -19.53 -16.66 -12.87
N PHE A 78 -20.52 -16.02 -13.49
CA PHE A 78 -21.78 -15.61 -12.86
C PHE A 78 -22.44 -16.73 -12.02
N TRP A 79 -22.41 -17.96 -12.50
CA TRP A 79 -22.97 -19.11 -11.78
C TRP A 79 -22.18 -19.46 -10.49
N LYS A 80 -20.86 -19.22 -10.45
CA LYS A 80 -20.04 -19.39 -9.21
C LYS A 80 -20.36 -18.31 -8.20
N VAL A 81 -20.53 -17.06 -8.64
CA VAL A 81 -20.95 -15.96 -7.77
C VAL A 81 -22.34 -16.23 -7.19
N ALA A 82 -23.28 -16.71 -8.02
CA ALA A 82 -24.63 -17.06 -7.59
C ALA A 82 -24.68 -18.25 -6.63
N LEU A 83 -23.81 -19.25 -6.81
CA LEU A 83 -23.71 -20.42 -5.92
C LEU A 83 -23.00 -20.15 -4.60
N ASN A 84 -22.06 -19.21 -4.58
CA ASN A 84 -21.33 -18.78 -3.38
C ASN A 84 -22.08 -17.70 -2.59
N LEU A 85 -23.33 -17.42 -2.91
CA LEU A 85 -24.13 -16.40 -2.24
C LEU A 85 -23.52 -15.00 -2.24
N GLY A 86 -22.64 -14.70 -3.22
CA GLY A 86 -22.06 -13.37 -3.39
C GLY A 86 -21.06 -12.93 -2.33
N ASN A 87 -20.37 -13.85 -1.66
CA ASN A 87 -19.44 -13.50 -0.59
C ASN A 87 -18.19 -12.74 -1.05
N HIS A 88 -17.76 -12.92 -2.32
CA HIS A 88 -16.61 -12.21 -2.90
C HIS A 88 -16.65 -12.25 -4.44
N ARG A 89 -16.01 -11.25 -5.08
CA ARG A 89 -15.98 -11.09 -6.54
C ARG A 89 -14.87 -11.91 -7.20
N TYR A 90 -13.73 -12.09 -6.53
CA TYR A 90 -12.49 -12.63 -7.10
C TYR A 90 -11.94 -13.78 -6.26
N SER A 91 -11.11 -14.63 -6.88
CA SER A 91 -10.35 -15.67 -6.19
C SER A 91 -8.96 -15.16 -5.79
N SER A 92 -8.51 -15.48 -4.58
CA SER A 92 -7.13 -15.21 -4.16
C SER A 92 -6.09 -16.20 -4.72
N GLU A 93 -6.53 -17.21 -5.50
CA GLU A 93 -5.65 -18.27 -5.99
C GLU A 93 -4.52 -17.75 -6.88
N PHE A 94 -4.81 -16.77 -7.75
CA PHE A 94 -3.79 -16.19 -8.63
C PHE A 94 -2.76 -15.38 -7.84
N VAL A 95 -3.22 -14.59 -6.86
CA VAL A 95 -2.33 -13.85 -5.93
C VAL A 95 -1.44 -14.84 -5.19
N SER A 96 -2.02 -15.91 -4.64
CA SER A 96 -1.31 -16.97 -3.94
C SER A 96 -0.22 -17.63 -4.81
N LYS A 97 -0.56 -18.03 -6.04
CA LYS A 97 0.41 -18.61 -6.98
C LYS A 97 1.54 -17.63 -7.36
N THR A 98 1.21 -16.36 -7.53
CA THR A 98 2.21 -15.33 -7.83
C THR A 98 3.20 -15.19 -6.66
N LEU A 99 2.70 -15.19 -5.41
CA LEU A 99 3.54 -15.14 -4.22
C LEU A 99 4.42 -16.39 -4.07
N ASP A 100 3.91 -17.58 -4.42
CA ASP A 100 4.70 -18.81 -4.48
C ASP A 100 5.87 -18.68 -5.48
N GLN A 101 5.60 -18.15 -6.68
CA GLN A 101 6.62 -17.91 -7.70
C GLN A 101 7.67 -16.88 -7.27
N MET A 102 7.27 -15.91 -6.43
CA MET A 102 8.19 -14.94 -5.83
C MET A 102 9.04 -15.53 -4.70
N GLY A 103 8.72 -16.72 -4.19
CA GLY A 103 9.42 -17.36 -3.08
C GLY A 103 8.96 -16.84 -1.71
N ALA A 104 7.70 -16.42 -1.59
CA ALA A 104 7.14 -15.86 -0.37
C ALA A 104 6.73 -16.91 0.70
N ASP A 105 6.98 -18.20 0.47
CA ASP A 105 6.70 -19.26 1.46
C ASP A 105 7.65 -19.26 2.67
N ARG A 106 8.65 -18.39 2.66
CA ARG A 106 9.61 -18.25 3.78
C ARG A 106 9.02 -17.45 4.93
N GLU A 107 9.50 -17.74 6.13
CA GLU A 107 9.12 -16.98 7.33
C GLU A 107 9.58 -15.51 7.26
N ILE A 108 8.81 -14.61 7.82
CA ILE A 108 9.13 -13.18 7.92
C ILE A 108 10.50 -12.98 8.58
N ASN A 109 10.82 -13.73 9.63
CA ASN A 109 12.11 -13.67 10.32
C ASN A 109 13.32 -14.00 9.43
N SER A 110 13.12 -14.70 8.33
CA SER A 110 14.20 -15.08 7.40
C SER A 110 14.51 -14.01 6.35
N LEU A 111 13.76 -12.90 6.30
CA LEU A 111 13.95 -11.85 5.33
C LEU A 111 15.24 -11.06 5.57
N PRO A 112 15.92 -10.60 4.51
CA PRO A 112 17.19 -9.88 4.64
C PRO A 112 17.04 -8.43 5.11
N ILE A 113 15.85 -7.83 4.98
CA ILE A 113 15.52 -6.49 5.45
C ILE A 113 14.26 -6.54 6.33
N ASP A 114 14.08 -5.51 7.14
CA ASP A 114 12.90 -5.43 7.99
C ASP A 114 11.64 -5.16 7.17
N ILE A 115 10.51 -5.70 7.64
CA ILE A 115 9.23 -5.55 6.96
C ILE A 115 8.11 -5.29 7.98
N LEU A 116 7.11 -4.50 7.56
CA LEU A 116 5.84 -4.34 8.26
C LEU A 116 4.69 -4.48 7.26
N ILE A 117 3.84 -5.47 7.47
CA ILE A 117 2.60 -5.66 6.71
C ILE A 117 1.44 -5.60 7.69
N THR A 118 0.31 -5.03 7.26
CA THR A 118 -0.87 -4.84 8.11
C THR A 118 -1.97 -5.82 7.74
N GLY A 119 -2.70 -6.33 8.73
CA GLY A 119 -3.88 -7.18 8.52
C GLY A 119 -4.93 -6.95 9.60
N LYS A 120 -6.20 -6.89 9.24
CA LYS A 120 -7.31 -6.73 10.18
C LYS A 120 -7.81 -8.10 10.65
N ASN A 121 -7.52 -8.44 11.89
CA ASN A 121 -7.97 -9.70 12.49
C ASN A 121 -9.47 -9.64 12.76
N THR A 122 -10.23 -10.58 12.17
CA THR A 122 -11.69 -10.59 12.26
C THR A 122 -12.22 -11.14 13.59
N VAL A 123 -11.38 -11.89 14.33
CA VAL A 123 -11.75 -12.47 15.62
C VAL A 123 -11.56 -11.48 16.75
N THR A 124 -10.41 -10.77 16.75
CA THR A 124 -10.07 -9.81 17.80
C THR A 124 -10.53 -8.40 17.49
N SER A 125 -10.94 -8.13 16.24
CA SER A 125 -11.25 -6.80 15.71
C SER A 125 -10.08 -5.79 15.83
N ARG A 126 -8.84 -6.29 15.94
CA ARG A 126 -7.62 -5.47 16.01
C ARG A 126 -6.84 -5.53 14.71
N ILE A 127 -5.97 -4.57 14.49
CA ILE A 127 -4.95 -4.66 13.44
C ILE A 127 -3.80 -5.51 14.00
N ASP A 128 -3.37 -6.49 13.23
CA ASP A 128 -2.12 -7.21 13.46
C ASP A 128 -1.06 -6.62 12.53
N PHE A 129 0.14 -6.42 13.07
CA PHE A 129 1.31 -5.99 12.34
C PHE A 129 2.24 -7.17 12.16
N PHE A 130 2.38 -7.62 10.92
CA PHE A 130 3.28 -8.72 10.55
C PHE A 130 4.68 -8.12 10.39
N VAL A 131 5.46 -8.25 11.44
CA VAL A 131 6.81 -7.70 11.53
C VAL A 131 7.82 -8.80 11.82
N ARG A 132 9.08 -8.54 11.49
CA ARG A 132 10.21 -9.37 11.88
C ARG A 132 10.46 -9.22 13.38
N ASP A 133 10.83 -10.33 14.05
CA ASP A 133 11.23 -10.28 15.45
C ASP A 133 12.52 -9.46 15.60
N SER A 134 12.59 -8.67 16.66
CA SER A 134 13.76 -7.91 17.09
C SER A 134 13.94 -8.03 18.59
N GLU A 135 15.07 -7.57 19.13
CA GLU A 135 15.28 -7.50 20.58
C GLU A 135 14.25 -6.60 21.29
N GLY A 136 13.71 -5.60 20.58
CA GLY A 136 12.66 -4.70 21.08
C GLY A 136 11.24 -5.18 20.86
N ASN A 137 11.05 -6.16 19.99
CA ASN A 137 9.74 -6.67 19.61
C ASN A 137 9.78 -8.17 19.29
N ALA A 138 9.40 -8.99 20.24
CA ALA A 138 9.19 -10.42 20.01
C ALA A 138 7.79 -10.64 19.41
N SER A 139 7.64 -10.33 18.13
CA SER A 139 6.39 -10.51 17.39
C SER A 139 6.08 -12.00 17.22
N VAL A 140 4.88 -12.42 17.59
CA VAL A 140 4.43 -13.79 17.30
C VAL A 140 4.38 -14.07 15.79
N TRP A 141 4.30 -13.02 14.96
CA TRP A 141 4.12 -13.12 13.52
C TRP A 141 5.41 -13.32 12.72
N GLY A 142 6.58 -13.16 13.33
CA GLY A 142 7.86 -13.34 12.64
C GLY A 142 8.07 -14.74 12.05
N ARG A 143 7.39 -15.77 12.59
CA ARG A 143 7.37 -17.16 12.08
C ARG A 143 6.27 -17.43 11.05
N LEU A 144 5.37 -16.46 10.81
CA LEU A 144 4.36 -16.59 9.77
C LEU A 144 5.04 -16.55 8.39
N PRO A 145 4.63 -17.39 7.42
CA PRO A 145 5.06 -17.24 6.05
C PRO A 145 4.71 -15.84 5.51
N LEU A 146 5.64 -15.21 4.80
CA LEU A 146 5.40 -13.89 4.19
C LEU A 146 4.16 -13.89 3.29
N LYS A 147 3.95 -15.01 2.57
CA LYS A 147 2.76 -15.23 1.74
C LYS A 147 1.46 -15.06 2.52
N ASP A 148 1.36 -15.62 3.72
CA ASP A 148 0.15 -15.53 4.55
C ASP A 148 -0.09 -14.09 5.02
N ALA A 149 0.96 -13.36 5.37
CA ALA A 149 0.87 -11.95 5.72
C ALA A 149 0.36 -11.09 4.55
N VAL A 150 0.87 -11.33 3.32
CA VAL A 150 0.43 -10.61 2.13
C VAL A 150 -1.01 -10.98 1.76
N LEU A 151 -1.38 -12.27 1.80
CA LEU A 151 -2.76 -12.71 1.54
C LEU A 151 -3.74 -12.13 2.56
N ALA A 152 -3.35 -12.05 3.84
CA ALA A 152 -4.14 -11.39 4.88
C ALA A 152 -4.34 -9.90 4.58
N SER A 153 -3.27 -9.22 4.17
CA SER A 153 -3.28 -7.78 3.86
C SER A 153 -4.06 -7.43 2.60
N THR A 154 -4.19 -8.37 1.65
CA THR A 154 -4.88 -8.16 0.37
C THR A 154 -6.32 -8.69 0.34
N ALA A 155 -6.81 -9.24 1.45
CA ALA A 155 -8.15 -9.82 1.56
C ALA A 155 -9.23 -8.74 1.73
N VAL A 156 -9.38 -7.87 0.72
CA VAL A 156 -10.39 -6.78 0.72
C VAL A 156 -11.80 -7.38 0.79
N PRO A 157 -12.60 -7.04 1.81
CA PRO A 157 -13.97 -7.53 1.93
C PRO A 157 -14.78 -7.27 0.66
N THR A 158 -15.63 -8.21 0.27
CA THR A 158 -16.41 -8.25 -0.96
C THR A 158 -15.62 -8.51 -2.25
N TYR A 159 -14.35 -8.17 -2.30
CA TYR A 159 -13.47 -8.44 -3.46
C TYR A 159 -12.83 -9.83 -3.35
N PHE A 160 -12.20 -10.12 -2.24
CA PHE A 160 -11.51 -11.39 -1.98
C PHE A 160 -12.01 -12.08 -0.71
N PRO A 161 -11.85 -13.41 -0.61
CA PRO A 161 -12.17 -14.13 0.62
C PRO A 161 -11.21 -13.71 1.74
N ALA A 162 -11.70 -13.73 2.99
CA ALA A 162 -10.84 -13.58 4.16
C ALA A 162 -9.75 -14.66 4.16
N HIS A 163 -8.53 -14.31 4.58
CA HIS A 163 -7.42 -15.24 4.66
C HIS A 163 -7.29 -15.84 6.06
N SER A 164 -7.02 -17.13 6.13
CA SER A 164 -6.80 -17.82 7.41
C SER A 164 -5.49 -18.59 7.39
N ALA A 165 -4.71 -18.48 8.47
CA ALA A 165 -3.52 -19.28 8.69
C ALA A 165 -3.46 -19.78 10.13
N THR A 166 -2.76 -20.90 10.35
CA THR A 166 -2.57 -21.48 11.68
C THR A 166 -1.13 -21.27 12.14
N LEU A 167 -0.97 -20.63 13.28
CA LEU A 167 0.31 -20.41 13.93
C LEU A 167 0.21 -20.91 15.37
N ASP A 168 1.17 -21.75 15.83
CA ASP A 168 1.21 -22.33 17.17
C ASP A 168 -0.09 -23.07 17.55
N GLY A 169 -0.70 -23.76 16.59
CA GLY A 169 -1.95 -24.52 16.81
C GLY A 169 -3.21 -23.64 16.91
N LYS A 170 -3.10 -22.32 16.72
CA LYS A 170 -4.21 -21.39 16.73
C LYS A 170 -4.47 -20.85 15.33
N THR A 171 -5.70 -20.98 14.86
CA THR A 171 -6.12 -20.39 13.57
C THR A 171 -6.51 -18.93 13.75
N HIS A 172 -5.94 -18.10 12.92
CA HIS A 172 -6.24 -16.67 12.82
C HIS A 172 -6.88 -16.40 11.47
N THR A 173 -7.77 -15.42 11.43
CA THR A 173 -8.46 -15.02 10.19
C THR A 173 -8.40 -13.50 10.05
N TRP A 174 -8.00 -13.05 8.87
CA TRP A 174 -7.84 -11.62 8.58
C TRP A 174 -8.58 -11.20 7.31
N VAL A 175 -8.87 -9.93 7.27
CA VAL A 175 -9.20 -9.17 6.07
C VAL A 175 -8.16 -8.07 5.88
N ASP A 176 -8.23 -7.35 4.76
CA ASP A 176 -7.29 -6.29 4.37
C ASP A 176 -7.01 -5.32 5.53
N GLY A 177 -5.73 -4.98 5.70
CA GLY A 177 -5.28 -4.06 6.74
C GLY A 177 -5.82 -2.64 6.59
N GLY A 178 -6.24 -2.26 5.39
CA GLY A 178 -6.91 -0.99 5.12
C GLY A 178 -8.30 -0.89 5.73
N VAL A 179 -8.93 -2.02 6.11
CA VAL A 179 -10.20 -2.01 6.85
C VAL A 179 -9.99 -1.45 8.25
N GLY A 180 -10.08 -0.14 8.38
CA GLY A 180 -9.80 0.62 9.60
C GLY A 180 -8.86 1.80 9.33
N VAL A 181 -7.73 1.87 10.02
CA VAL A 181 -6.83 3.05 10.00
C VAL A 181 -5.45 2.78 9.38
N SER A 182 -5.21 1.60 8.83
CA SER A 182 -3.86 1.20 8.39
C SER A 182 -3.72 1.06 6.87
N GLY A 183 -4.56 1.74 6.10
CA GLY A 183 -4.45 1.83 4.64
C GLY A 183 -3.13 2.48 4.20
N ASN A 184 -2.65 3.43 4.98
CA ASN A 184 -1.31 3.99 4.91
C ASN A 184 -0.52 3.57 6.16
N PRO A 185 0.49 2.72 6.07
CA PRO A 185 1.21 2.22 7.25
C PRO A 185 2.33 3.14 7.76
N CYS A 186 2.45 4.39 7.27
CA CYS A 186 3.60 5.25 7.59
C CYS A 186 3.75 5.54 9.09
N TYR A 187 2.65 5.79 9.80
CA TYR A 187 2.72 6.04 11.24
C TYR A 187 3.11 4.76 12.01
N GLN A 188 2.53 3.62 11.65
CA GLN A 188 2.82 2.35 12.28
C GLN A 188 4.28 1.92 12.10
N VAL A 189 4.82 2.11 10.90
CA VAL A 189 6.23 1.78 10.64
C VAL A 189 7.18 2.77 11.34
N ALA A 190 6.79 4.05 11.51
CA ALA A 190 7.54 4.99 12.33
C ALA A 190 7.59 4.57 13.80
N VAL A 191 6.45 4.12 14.35
CA VAL A 191 6.37 3.56 15.71
C VAL A 191 7.26 2.33 15.84
N GLU A 192 7.18 1.39 14.91
CA GLU A 192 8.00 0.16 14.91
C GLU A 192 9.49 0.52 14.87
N ALA A 193 9.89 1.37 13.93
CA ALA A 193 11.29 1.76 13.76
C ALA A 193 11.88 2.45 14.98
N ILE A 194 11.17 3.40 15.57
CA ILE A 194 11.71 4.24 16.66
C ILE A 194 11.59 3.55 18.02
N HIS A 195 10.52 2.82 18.28
CA HIS A 195 10.22 2.32 19.63
C HIS A 195 10.45 0.82 19.82
N TYR A 196 10.37 0.02 18.74
CA TYR A 196 10.43 -1.43 18.83
C TYR A 196 11.60 -2.09 18.12
N SER A 197 12.44 -1.33 17.42
CA SER A 197 13.60 -1.87 16.69
C SER A 197 14.88 -2.02 17.54
N ALA A 198 14.79 -1.86 18.85
CA ALA A 198 15.97 -1.87 19.76
C ALA A 198 17.09 -0.90 19.34
N GLY A 199 16.74 0.24 18.74
CA GLY A 199 17.69 1.27 18.31
C GLY A 199 18.32 1.04 16.93
N ALA A 200 17.82 0.07 16.17
CA ALA A 200 18.30 -0.17 14.81
C ALA A 200 18.03 1.01 13.85
N TYR A 201 17.05 1.86 14.19
CA TYR A 201 16.66 3.08 13.46
C TYR A 201 16.87 4.31 14.36
N PRO A 202 18.07 4.88 14.40
CA PRO A 202 18.37 5.96 15.34
C PRO A 202 17.58 7.23 15.01
N PRO A 203 16.93 7.86 16.01
CA PRO A 203 16.30 9.16 15.84
C PRO A 203 17.31 10.21 15.30
N GLY A 204 16.87 10.98 14.29
CA GLY A 204 17.71 11.99 13.62
C GLY A 204 18.67 11.44 12.57
N ASP A 205 18.82 10.11 12.46
CA ASP A 205 19.59 9.43 11.39
C ASP A 205 18.73 8.41 10.63
N THR A 206 17.41 8.67 10.56
CA THR A 206 16.43 7.84 9.88
C THR A 206 15.60 8.69 8.93
N ARG A 207 15.44 8.22 7.68
CA ARG A 207 14.59 8.83 6.65
C ARG A 207 13.47 7.86 6.26
N MET A 208 12.28 8.38 6.01
CA MET A 208 11.14 7.62 5.50
C MET A 208 10.59 8.25 4.23
N LEU A 209 10.53 7.47 3.16
CA LEU A 209 9.78 7.79 1.95
C LEU A 209 8.43 7.06 2.00
N SER A 210 7.33 7.81 1.94
CA SER A 210 5.97 7.29 1.95
C SER A 210 5.29 7.58 0.62
N PHE A 211 4.81 6.53 -0.05
CA PHE A 211 4.16 6.64 -1.34
C PHE A 211 2.68 6.29 -1.24
N GLY A 212 1.84 7.23 -1.68
CA GLY A 212 0.43 7.00 -1.91
C GLY A 212 0.16 6.28 -3.23
N THR A 213 -1.08 5.88 -3.40
CA THR A 213 -1.59 5.23 -4.61
C THR A 213 -2.49 6.15 -5.42
N GLY A 214 -2.48 7.45 -5.10
CA GLY A 214 -3.36 8.46 -5.67
C GLY A 214 -4.71 8.53 -4.94
N ARG A 215 -5.21 9.75 -4.77
CA ARG A 215 -6.49 10.04 -4.14
C ARG A 215 -7.57 10.26 -5.20
N THR A 216 -8.71 9.66 -5.02
CA THR A 216 -9.88 9.87 -5.87
C THR A 216 -10.99 10.52 -5.06
N PRO A 217 -11.53 11.67 -5.48
CA PRO A 217 -12.73 12.19 -4.82
C PRO A 217 -13.90 11.22 -4.99
N HIS A 218 -14.65 10.96 -3.92
CA HIS A 218 -15.81 10.07 -3.92
C HIS A 218 -17.10 10.88 -3.67
N PRO A 219 -17.52 11.74 -4.61
CA PRO A 219 -18.72 12.54 -4.41
C PRO A 219 -19.96 11.64 -4.33
N ILE A 220 -20.81 11.88 -3.31
CA ILE A 220 -22.08 11.18 -3.15
C ILE A 220 -23.24 12.18 -3.14
N ASP A 221 -24.33 11.88 -3.86
CA ASP A 221 -25.59 12.62 -3.67
C ASP A 221 -26.27 12.15 -2.39
N ALA A 222 -25.97 12.84 -1.28
CA ALA A 222 -26.43 12.48 0.05
C ALA A 222 -27.97 12.43 0.20
N HIS A 223 -28.72 13.06 -0.73
CA HIS A 223 -30.18 13.06 -0.70
C HIS A 223 -30.81 11.88 -1.46
N LYS A 224 -30.06 11.23 -2.34
CA LYS A 224 -30.56 10.16 -3.22
C LYS A 224 -29.84 8.83 -3.04
N ALA A 225 -28.72 8.82 -2.33
CA ALA A 225 -27.89 7.64 -2.18
C ALA A 225 -28.66 6.50 -1.50
N SER A 226 -28.59 5.31 -2.10
CA SER A 226 -29.08 4.07 -1.52
C SER A 226 -28.19 3.60 -0.36
N PHE A 227 -28.69 2.65 0.41
CA PHE A 227 -27.91 2.04 1.51
C PHE A 227 -26.59 1.43 1.04
N LEU A 228 -26.57 0.80 -0.14
CA LEU A 228 -25.36 0.23 -0.73
C LEU A 228 -24.35 1.32 -1.12
N GLN A 229 -24.81 2.38 -1.76
CA GLN A 229 -23.96 3.53 -2.12
C GLN A 229 -23.36 4.20 -0.90
N TRP A 230 -24.14 4.35 0.18
CA TRP A 230 -23.62 4.83 1.47
C TRP A 230 -22.55 3.91 2.05
N GLY A 231 -22.73 2.58 1.94
CA GLY A 231 -21.75 1.61 2.43
C GLY A 231 -20.44 1.65 1.63
N GLU A 232 -20.52 1.74 0.31
CA GLU A 232 -19.36 1.87 -0.58
C GLU A 232 -18.62 3.19 -0.35
N TRP A 233 -19.37 4.29 -0.26
CA TRP A 233 -18.81 5.61 0.03
C TRP A 233 -18.10 5.65 1.39
N ALA A 234 -18.76 5.18 2.45
CA ALA A 234 -18.16 5.18 3.79
C ALA A 234 -16.88 4.34 3.86
N LEU A 235 -16.81 3.22 3.13
CA LEU A 235 -15.59 2.42 3.08
C LEU A 235 -14.46 3.16 2.34
N GLY A 236 -14.76 3.83 1.23
CA GLY A 236 -13.79 4.64 0.48
C GLY A 236 -13.23 5.78 1.32
N GLU A 237 -14.11 6.58 1.92
CA GLU A 237 -13.73 7.71 2.78
C GLU A 237 -12.93 7.26 4.01
N MET A 238 -13.32 6.15 4.64
CA MET A 238 -12.54 5.62 5.79
C MET A 238 -11.10 5.27 5.40
N LEU A 239 -10.87 4.78 4.20
CA LEU A 239 -9.54 4.45 3.71
C LEU A 239 -8.71 5.71 3.44
N GLU A 240 -9.30 6.73 2.83
CA GLU A 240 -8.62 7.97 2.47
C GLU A 240 -8.38 8.88 3.69
N ASP A 241 -9.38 9.10 4.53
CA ASP A 241 -9.25 9.86 5.78
C ASP A 241 -8.20 9.25 6.70
N ALA A 242 -8.20 7.91 6.82
CA ALA A 242 -7.20 7.21 7.61
C ALA A 242 -5.79 7.44 7.06
N SER A 243 -5.62 7.45 5.73
CA SER A 243 -4.33 7.72 5.09
C SER A 243 -3.81 9.13 5.39
N ASP A 244 -4.67 10.13 5.30
CA ASP A 244 -4.33 11.51 5.61
C ASP A 244 -3.94 11.68 7.08
N TRP A 245 -4.73 11.10 7.97
CA TRP A 245 -4.47 11.16 9.40
C TRP A 245 -3.14 10.50 9.77
N GLN A 246 -2.81 9.34 9.19
CA GLN A 246 -1.52 8.66 9.40
C GLN A 246 -0.35 9.54 8.94
N SER A 247 -0.46 10.16 7.77
CA SER A 247 0.55 11.09 7.26
C SER A 247 0.72 12.32 8.16
N PHE A 248 -0.40 12.90 8.61
CA PHE A 248 -0.40 14.05 9.51
C PHE A 248 0.27 13.71 10.85
N MET A 249 -0.09 12.59 11.48
CA MET A 249 0.50 12.16 12.75
C MET A 249 1.99 11.85 12.62
N THR A 250 2.40 11.20 11.51
CA THR A 250 3.82 10.94 11.25
C THR A 250 4.61 12.24 11.13
N ARG A 251 4.07 13.21 10.39
CA ARG A 251 4.71 14.53 10.24
C ARG A 251 4.79 15.27 11.58
N LEU A 252 3.70 15.29 12.33
CA LEU A 252 3.65 16.01 13.60
C LEU A 252 4.60 15.42 14.63
N GLU A 253 4.58 14.10 14.81
CA GLU A 253 5.24 13.44 15.94
C GLU A 253 6.69 13.05 15.63
N TYR A 254 6.99 12.65 14.41
CA TYR A 254 8.32 12.13 14.05
C TYR A 254 9.15 13.12 13.24
N ASP A 255 8.57 13.76 12.22
CA ASP A 255 9.28 14.75 11.41
C ASP A 255 9.46 16.07 12.17
N GLY A 256 8.37 16.59 12.76
CA GLY A 256 8.39 17.81 13.55
C GLY A 256 9.30 17.74 14.79
N SER A 257 9.54 16.54 15.31
CA SER A 257 10.50 16.31 16.41
C SER A 257 11.93 16.02 15.94
N GLY A 258 12.16 15.96 14.63
CA GLY A 258 13.46 15.63 14.02
C GLY A 258 13.90 14.18 14.23
N ARG A 259 12.99 13.26 14.57
CA ARG A 259 13.31 11.85 14.78
C ARG A 259 13.41 11.08 13.46
N ILE A 260 12.55 11.43 12.48
CA ILE A 260 12.54 10.84 11.14
C ILE A 260 12.41 11.98 10.13
N ASP A 261 13.26 12.02 9.10
CA ASP A 261 13.07 12.84 7.90
C ASP A 261 11.94 12.18 7.08
N PHE A 262 10.70 12.65 7.26
CA PHE A 262 9.51 12.07 6.66
C PHE A 262 9.11 12.79 5.38
N ARG A 263 9.02 12.04 4.30
CA ARG A 263 8.69 12.55 2.95
C ARG A 263 7.52 11.78 2.38
N ARG A 264 6.40 12.46 2.18
CA ARG A 264 5.18 11.90 1.58
C ARG A 264 5.05 12.30 0.13
N TYR A 265 4.86 11.33 -0.75
CA TYR A 265 4.63 11.48 -2.16
C TYR A 265 3.28 10.87 -2.52
N ASP A 266 2.32 11.72 -2.85
CA ASP A 266 0.97 11.33 -3.25
C ASP A 266 0.43 12.37 -4.26
N LEU A 267 -0.66 12.05 -4.95
CA LEU A 267 -1.28 12.95 -5.92
C LEU A 267 -2.80 12.76 -5.97
N ASP A 268 -3.51 13.83 -6.30
CA ASP A 268 -4.92 13.75 -6.61
C ASP A 268 -5.13 13.25 -8.04
N LEU A 269 -5.98 12.23 -8.19
CA LEU A 269 -6.41 11.75 -9.50
C LEU A 269 -7.54 12.66 -10.00
N ALA A 270 -7.14 13.82 -10.52
CA ALA A 270 -8.03 14.89 -10.95
C ALA A 270 -7.62 15.43 -12.34
N PRO A 271 -8.56 15.94 -13.15
CA PRO A 271 -8.25 16.41 -14.51
C PRO A 271 -7.17 17.49 -14.57
N ASP A 272 -7.20 18.46 -13.66
CA ASP A 272 -6.22 19.53 -13.59
C ASP A 272 -4.81 19.03 -13.22
N VAL A 273 -4.72 17.98 -12.40
CA VAL A 273 -3.45 17.32 -12.10
C VAL A 273 -2.94 16.55 -13.31
N MET A 274 -3.81 15.91 -14.08
CA MET A 274 -3.43 15.24 -15.33
C MET A 274 -2.88 16.22 -16.36
N ASP A 275 -3.54 17.37 -16.52
CA ASP A 275 -3.06 18.46 -17.38
C ASP A 275 -1.67 18.97 -16.96
N GLN A 276 -1.46 19.16 -15.66
CA GLN A 276 -0.18 19.59 -15.10
C GLN A 276 0.92 18.54 -15.32
N LEU A 277 0.60 17.25 -15.24
CA LEU A 277 1.52 16.15 -15.51
C LEU A 277 1.78 15.96 -17.01
N GLY A 278 0.92 16.51 -17.88
CA GLY A 278 0.96 16.28 -19.33
C GLY A 278 0.53 14.85 -19.70
N VAL A 279 -0.41 14.28 -18.96
CA VAL A 279 -0.95 12.93 -19.19
C VAL A 279 -2.38 13.05 -19.71
N GLU A 280 -2.60 12.55 -20.92
CA GLU A 280 -3.94 12.58 -21.54
C GLU A 280 -4.87 11.53 -20.89
N VAL A 281 -6.04 11.98 -20.44
CA VAL A 281 -7.08 11.09 -19.95
C VAL A 281 -7.68 10.31 -21.14
N PRO A 282 -7.76 8.97 -21.09
CA PRO A 282 -8.32 8.19 -22.20
C PRO A 282 -9.76 8.61 -22.52
N PRO A 283 -10.15 8.68 -23.81
CA PRO A 283 -11.48 9.13 -24.22
C PRO A 283 -12.61 8.35 -23.53
N GLY A 284 -13.56 9.08 -22.93
CA GLY A 284 -14.72 8.49 -22.24
C GLY A 284 -14.40 7.86 -20.89
N LYS A 285 -13.21 8.10 -20.34
CA LYS A 285 -12.83 7.67 -18.99
C LYS A 285 -12.84 8.85 -18.03
N ASP A 286 -13.09 8.55 -16.77
CA ASP A 286 -13.10 9.52 -15.67
C ASP A 286 -11.97 9.19 -14.71
N VAL A 287 -10.97 10.10 -14.63
CA VAL A 287 -9.82 9.94 -13.75
C VAL A 287 -10.20 10.03 -12.27
N THR A 288 -11.29 10.72 -11.96
CA THR A 288 -11.77 10.88 -10.58
C THR A 288 -12.51 9.63 -10.05
N ASN A 289 -12.69 8.62 -10.90
CA ASN A 289 -13.44 7.41 -10.55
C ASN A 289 -12.70 6.15 -11.01
N ILE A 290 -11.43 6.03 -10.60
CA ILE A 290 -10.65 4.81 -10.86
C ILE A 290 -10.78 3.88 -9.66
N GLY A 291 -11.57 2.82 -9.83
CA GLY A 291 -11.79 1.78 -8.82
C GLY A 291 -10.55 0.94 -8.54
N LEU A 292 -10.60 0.18 -7.45
CA LEU A 292 -9.50 -0.70 -7.01
C LEU A 292 -9.20 -1.85 -8.00
N ASP A 293 -10.15 -2.18 -8.88
CA ASP A 293 -10.13 -3.31 -9.82
C ASP A 293 -10.28 -2.89 -11.31
N ASP A 294 -10.10 -1.61 -11.60
CA ASP A 294 -10.24 -1.04 -12.95
C ASP A 294 -9.05 -1.36 -13.88
N VAL A 295 -8.99 -2.59 -14.36
CA VAL A 295 -7.88 -3.09 -15.21
C VAL A 295 -7.60 -2.22 -16.44
N TRP A 296 -8.62 -1.52 -16.97
CA TRP A 296 -8.44 -0.59 -18.10
C TRP A 296 -7.42 0.52 -17.79
N ALA A 297 -7.26 0.87 -16.50
CA ALA A 297 -6.41 1.99 -16.07
C ALA A 297 -4.92 1.62 -15.95
N VAL A 298 -4.51 0.36 -16.14
CA VAL A 298 -3.14 -0.12 -15.93
C VAL A 298 -2.10 0.74 -16.65
N ASP A 299 -2.26 0.93 -17.96
CA ASP A 299 -1.32 1.73 -18.76
C ASP A 299 -1.38 3.21 -18.38
N PHE A 300 -2.59 3.73 -18.18
CA PHE A 300 -2.83 5.11 -17.79
C PHE A 300 -2.19 5.43 -16.42
N LEU A 301 -2.39 4.57 -15.41
CA LEU A 301 -1.77 4.72 -14.09
C LEU A 301 -0.24 4.62 -14.15
N GLN A 302 0.29 3.81 -15.06
CA GLN A 302 1.73 3.75 -15.28
C GLN A 302 2.28 5.05 -15.89
N ASP A 303 1.56 5.67 -16.80
CA ASP A 303 1.95 6.96 -17.38
C ASP A 303 1.84 8.09 -16.36
N ILE A 304 0.79 8.10 -15.52
CA ILE A 304 0.68 9.01 -14.37
C ILE A 304 1.89 8.83 -13.45
N GLY A 305 2.18 7.60 -13.02
CA GLY A 305 3.29 7.34 -12.10
C GLY A 305 4.65 7.73 -12.67
N ARG A 306 4.89 7.53 -13.98
CA ARG A 306 6.12 7.99 -14.66
C ARG A 306 6.21 9.51 -14.73
N ALA A 307 5.11 10.19 -15.06
CA ALA A 307 5.08 11.64 -15.13
C ALA A 307 5.27 12.27 -13.75
N PHE A 308 4.61 11.71 -12.75
CA PHE A 308 4.74 12.10 -11.35
C PHE A 308 6.17 11.93 -10.84
N ALA A 309 6.77 10.74 -11.03
CA ALA A 309 8.13 10.43 -10.58
C ALA A 309 9.18 11.42 -11.12
N ARG A 310 9.00 11.93 -12.36
CA ARG A 310 9.89 12.93 -12.94
C ARG A 310 9.77 14.32 -12.31
N ARG A 311 8.73 14.56 -11.51
CA ARG A 311 8.49 15.80 -10.78
C ARG A 311 9.00 15.74 -9.34
N ILE A 312 9.42 14.57 -8.87
CA ILE A 312 9.93 14.37 -7.52
C ILE A 312 11.44 14.60 -7.53
N ASN A 313 11.92 15.49 -6.66
CA ASN A 313 13.32 15.52 -6.27
C ASN A 313 13.48 14.73 -4.96
N PHE A 314 13.96 13.50 -5.04
CA PHE A 314 14.11 12.61 -3.89
C PHE A 314 15.20 13.07 -2.89
N ASP A 315 16.09 13.96 -3.28
CA ASP A 315 17.14 14.51 -2.42
C ASP A 315 16.68 15.72 -1.60
N ASP A 316 15.62 16.40 -2.03
CA ASP A 316 15.08 17.57 -1.35
C ASP A 316 13.84 17.18 -0.52
N PRO A 317 13.85 17.39 0.82
CA PRO A 317 12.69 17.14 1.67
C PRO A 317 11.45 17.99 1.30
N ASN A 318 11.67 19.14 0.63
CA ASN A 318 10.61 19.99 0.09
C ASN A 318 10.42 19.80 -1.42
N GLY A 319 11.06 18.80 -2.00
CA GLY A 319 11.29 18.61 -3.42
C GLY A 319 10.12 18.13 -4.23
N LEU A 320 8.91 18.53 -3.87
CA LEU A 320 7.77 18.44 -4.77
C LEU A 320 7.70 19.68 -5.63
N PHE A 321 7.93 19.48 -6.91
CA PHE A 321 7.83 20.52 -7.93
C PHE A 321 6.41 21.12 -8.07
N MET A 322 5.41 20.49 -7.42
CA MET A 322 4.01 20.90 -7.55
C MET A 322 3.30 20.71 -6.20
N PRO A 323 3.31 21.76 -5.34
CA PRO A 323 2.57 21.71 -4.07
C PRO A 323 1.06 21.44 -4.22
N SER A 324 0.49 21.77 -5.40
CA SER A 324 -0.91 21.48 -5.75
C SER A 324 -1.18 20.03 -6.11
N VAL A 325 -0.15 19.22 -6.37
CA VAL A 325 -0.24 17.77 -6.62
C VAL A 325 -0.24 16.98 -5.31
N MET A 326 0.26 17.59 -4.24
CA MET A 326 0.13 17.08 -2.87
C MET A 326 -1.23 17.53 -2.35
N GLY A 327 -2.23 16.73 -2.61
CA GLY A 327 -3.61 16.98 -2.24
C GLY A 327 -3.79 17.71 -0.92
N GLY A 328 -4.52 18.78 -1.00
CA GLY A 328 -5.08 19.48 0.13
C GLY A 328 -4.11 20.35 0.93
N SER A 329 -4.54 21.57 1.21
CA SER A 329 -4.01 22.31 2.35
C SER A 329 -3.91 21.36 3.55
N PRO A 330 -2.83 21.41 4.34
CA PRO A 330 -2.79 20.65 5.59
C PRO A 330 -4.11 20.90 6.32
N PRO A 331 -4.72 19.89 6.93
CA PRO A 331 -5.95 20.10 7.67
C PRO A 331 -5.75 21.30 8.56
N LEU A 332 -6.65 22.27 8.46
CA LEU A 332 -6.67 23.45 9.32
C LEU A 332 -7.03 22.97 10.73
N PHE A 333 -6.03 22.62 11.50
CA PHE A 333 -6.09 22.51 12.96
C PHE A 333 -5.05 23.45 13.56
#